data_c5f7048ca9bff28e49eebe0cda9d3c7b
#
_entry.id   c5f7048ca9bff28e49eebe0cda9d3c7b
#
_cell.length_a   1.000
_cell.length_b   1.000
_cell.length_c   1.000
_cell.angle_alpha   90.00
_cell.angle_beta   90.00
_cell.angle_gamma   90.00
#
_symmetry.space_group_name_H-M   'P 1'
#
loop_
_entity.id
_entity.type
_entity.pdbx_description
1 polymer ?
#
loop_
_entity_poly.entity_id
_entity_poly.type
_entity_poly.pdbx_seq_one_letter_code
_entity_poly.pdbx_strand_id
1 'polypeptide(L)'
;MNGRLERLAAYPFERLARLKAGITPPASLAHIAMSIGEPKHAPPSFVIDALQRNLGKLDSYPVTAGLPETRASCAAWLQRRFGVKLDPEGMVLPVNGTREALFSFVQAVVDTAGPAQPVVAMPNPFYQIYEGAALLAGAEPVFLNTFADHRFQPDLDAVPAEVWKRTQVLFLCSPGNPTGSVLSLDYLRYALQLADKYDFVIASDECYAELYRDDASPPPSLLQAALASGHSRFERCVVFHSLSKRSSVPGLRSGFVAGDPAVLKPYLLYRTYHGCAMPVPTQLASISAWNDDAHAAANRALYREKYARVLPILAPVLDVVEPDGAFYLWPDVGRDDEAFTRELFATQNLTILPGSYLARDTRGGNPGRNRVRISLVAPVDECVQAAQRIRHFLSK
;
A
#
# COMPACT_ATOMS: atom_id res chain seq x y z
N MET A 1 -17.13 -24.74 -7.96
CA MET A 1 -16.20 -23.70 -7.45
C MET A 1 -16.91 -22.37 -7.36
N ASN A 2 -16.39 -21.41 -6.58
CA ASN A 2 -16.96 -20.07 -6.50
C ASN A 2 -16.80 -19.35 -7.86
N GLY A 3 -17.90 -19.09 -8.58
CA GLY A 3 -17.86 -18.43 -9.90
C GLY A 3 -17.34 -16.99 -9.87
N ARG A 4 -17.24 -16.36 -8.67
CA ARG A 4 -16.62 -15.04 -8.55
C ARG A 4 -15.12 -15.05 -8.84
N LEU A 5 -14.45 -16.21 -8.75
CA LEU A 5 -13.02 -16.33 -9.09
C LEU A 5 -12.75 -16.03 -10.56
N GLU A 6 -13.70 -16.30 -11.45
CA GLU A 6 -13.59 -16.02 -12.89
C GLU A 6 -13.57 -14.51 -13.20
N ARG A 7 -14.01 -13.68 -12.26
CA ARG A 7 -13.99 -12.21 -12.37
C ARG A 7 -12.63 -11.59 -12.03
N LEU A 8 -11.73 -12.35 -11.41
CA LEU A 8 -10.40 -11.85 -11.07
C LEU A 8 -9.55 -11.67 -12.32
N ALA A 9 -9.01 -10.47 -12.50
CA ALA A 9 -8.04 -10.22 -13.56
C ALA A 9 -6.71 -10.94 -13.28
N ALA A 10 -5.98 -11.28 -14.36
CA ALA A 10 -4.63 -11.81 -14.21
C ALA A 10 -3.73 -10.83 -13.43
N TYR A 11 -2.96 -11.36 -12.49
CA TYR A 11 -2.12 -10.53 -11.62
C TYR A 11 -1.08 -9.75 -12.44
N PRO A 12 -0.78 -8.47 -12.10
CA PRO A 12 0.10 -7.61 -12.91
C PRO A 12 1.45 -8.23 -13.25
N PHE A 13 2.05 -8.98 -12.34
CA PHE A 13 3.36 -9.62 -12.57
C PHE A 13 3.26 -10.84 -13.49
N GLU A 14 2.13 -11.52 -13.55
CA GLU A 14 1.87 -12.58 -14.51
C GLU A 14 1.71 -11.97 -15.93
N ARG A 15 0.96 -10.87 -16.05
CA ARG A 15 0.88 -10.10 -17.30
C ARG A 15 2.25 -9.63 -17.77
N LEU A 16 3.07 -9.09 -16.85
CA LEU A 16 4.43 -8.64 -17.12
C LEU A 16 5.33 -9.80 -17.57
N ALA A 17 5.20 -10.98 -16.98
CA ALA A 17 5.94 -12.16 -17.42
C ALA A 17 5.56 -12.56 -18.85
N ARG A 18 4.26 -12.55 -19.20
CA ARG A 18 3.77 -12.81 -20.56
C ARG A 18 4.26 -11.75 -21.56
N LEU A 19 4.27 -10.46 -21.18
CA LEU A 19 4.76 -9.36 -22.02
C LEU A 19 6.23 -9.55 -22.43
N LYS A 20 7.05 -10.10 -21.54
CA LYS A 20 8.47 -10.35 -21.77
C LYS A 20 8.77 -11.72 -22.40
N ALA A 21 7.78 -12.60 -22.52
CA ALA A 21 7.97 -13.95 -23.04
C ALA A 21 8.56 -13.94 -24.46
N GLY A 22 9.54 -14.80 -24.71
CA GLY A 22 10.22 -14.92 -26.00
C GLY A 22 11.22 -13.80 -26.33
N ILE A 23 11.46 -12.86 -25.41
CA ILE A 23 12.46 -11.81 -25.59
C ILE A 23 13.78 -12.23 -24.95
N THR A 24 14.87 -12.13 -25.71
CA THR A 24 16.23 -12.33 -25.20
C THR A 24 16.93 -10.97 -25.14
N PRO A 25 17.12 -10.39 -23.95
CA PRO A 25 17.82 -9.12 -23.81
C PRO A 25 19.33 -9.28 -24.02
N PRO A 26 20.09 -8.17 -24.18
CA PRO A 26 21.53 -8.23 -24.39
C PRO A 26 22.27 -8.94 -23.25
N ALA A 27 23.04 -9.99 -23.57
CA ALA A 27 23.79 -10.77 -22.57
C ALA A 27 24.89 -9.95 -21.86
N SER A 28 25.35 -8.84 -22.48
CA SER A 28 26.32 -7.93 -21.90
C SER A 28 25.78 -7.05 -20.77
N LEU A 29 24.45 -7.02 -20.60
CA LEU A 29 23.80 -6.21 -19.55
C LEU A 29 23.19 -7.15 -18.50
N ALA A 30 23.65 -7.04 -17.25
CA ALA A 30 23.01 -7.73 -16.12
C ALA A 30 21.54 -7.26 -15.99
N HIS A 31 20.64 -8.17 -15.65
CA HIS A 31 19.22 -7.83 -15.44
C HIS A 31 19.02 -6.96 -14.20
N ILE A 32 18.28 -5.87 -14.34
CA ILE A 32 17.84 -5.01 -13.21
C ILE A 32 16.31 -5.06 -13.14
N ALA A 33 15.78 -5.37 -11.95
CA ALA A 33 14.35 -5.46 -11.71
C ALA A 33 13.85 -4.27 -10.86
N MET A 34 13.10 -3.36 -11.49
CA MET A 34 12.52 -2.16 -10.87
C MET A 34 10.97 -2.22 -10.89
N SER A 35 10.39 -3.39 -11.12
CA SER A 35 8.93 -3.56 -11.23
C SER A 35 8.25 -3.88 -9.91
N ILE A 36 8.91 -4.61 -9.00
CA ILE A 36 8.33 -5.09 -7.74
C ILE A 36 8.65 -4.13 -6.61
N GLY A 37 7.61 -3.69 -5.89
CA GLY A 37 7.76 -2.83 -4.71
C GLY A 37 8.11 -3.61 -3.44
N GLU A 38 9.17 -4.41 -3.48
CA GLU A 38 9.69 -5.18 -2.35
C GLU A 38 10.99 -4.55 -1.86
N PRO A 39 11.03 -4.04 -0.59
CA PRO A 39 12.25 -3.50 -0.01
C PRO A 39 13.42 -4.46 -0.06
N LYS A 40 14.62 -3.95 -0.43
CA LYS A 40 15.84 -4.75 -0.52
C LYS A 40 16.96 -4.24 0.41
N HIS A 41 16.67 -3.29 1.29
CA HIS A 41 17.61 -2.94 2.35
C HIS A 41 17.72 -4.09 3.34
N ALA A 42 18.88 -4.23 3.96
CA ALA A 42 19.08 -5.24 5.00
C ALA A 42 18.08 -5.06 6.16
N PRO A 43 17.47 -6.13 6.65
CA PRO A 43 16.66 -6.08 7.87
C PRO A 43 17.49 -5.57 9.05
N PRO A 44 16.91 -4.80 9.98
CA PRO A 44 17.61 -4.37 11.19
C PRO A 44 18.05 -5.59 12.03
N SER A 45 19.33 -5.63 12.43
CA SER A 45 19.89 -6.78 13.15
C SER A 45 19.15 -7.08 14.44
N PHE A 46 18.77 -6.05 15.20
CA PHE A 46 18.05 -6.21 16.47
C PHE A 46 16.66 -6.87 16.30
N VAL A 47 16.01 -6.73 15.12
CA VAL A 47 14.75 -7.42 14.79
C VAL A 47 15.01 -8.90 14.54
N ILE A 48 16.09 -9.22 13.80
CA ILE A 48 16.52 -10.61 13.57
C ILE A 48 16.91 -11.29 14.88
N ASP A 49 17.70 -10.58 15.71
CA ASP A 49 18.11 -11.09 17.03
C ASP A 49 16.90 -11.35 17.94
N ALA A 50 15.90 -10.45 17.92
CA ALA A 50 14.67 -10.67 18.68
C ALA A 50 13.89 -11.88 18.19
N LEU A 51 13.81 -12.08 16.85
CA LEU A 51 13.19 -13.28 16.27
C LEU A 51 13.92 -14.57 16.70
N GLN A 52 15.24 -14.60 16.56
CA GLN A 52 16.07 -15.76 16.90
C GLN A 52 15.95 -16.15 18.38
N ARG A 53 16.03 -15.16 19.30
CA ARG A 53 15.91 -15.41 20.74
C ARG A 53 14.56 -16.01 21.14
N ASN A 54 13.53 -15.85 20.33
CA ASN A 54 12.17 -16.28 20.67
C ASN A 54 11.67 -17.49 19.86
N LEU A 55 12.50 -18.10 19.02
CA LEU A 55 12.08 -19.28 18.23
C LEU A 55 11.55 -20.44 19.07
N GLY A 56 12.02 -20.58 20.32
CA GLY A 56 11.50 -21.58 21.25
C GLY A 56 10.03 -21.40 21.64
N LYS A 57 9.40 -20.25 21.31
CA LYS A 57 7.98 -19.97 21.59
C LYS A 57 7.05 -20.42 20.45
N LEU A 58 7.42 -21.47 19.73
CA LEU A 58 6.61 -22.10 18.68
C LEU A 58 5.82 -23.33 19.18
N ASP A 59 5.89 -23.61 20.46
CA ASP A 59 5.30 -24.78 21.13
C ASP A 59 3.79 -24.67 21.36
N SER A 60 3.19 -23.50 21.13
CA SER A 60 1.76 -23.28 21.36
C SER A 60 1.12 -22.40 20.29
N TYR A 61 -0.18 -22.58 20.08
CA TYR A 61 -0.94 -21.75 19.14
C TYR A 61 -0.99 -20.30 19.60
N PRO A 62 -0.69 -19.32 18.69
CA PRO A 62 -0.85 -17.93 19.01
C PRO A 62 -2.34 -17.55 19.09
N VAL A 63 -2.66 -16.60 19.97
CA VAL A 63 -4.00 -16.02 20.07
C VAL A 63 -4.25 -15.10 18.89
N THR A 64 -5.43 -15.17 18.27
CA THR A 64 -5.78 -14.34 17.09
C THR A 64 -5.70 -12.84 17.39
N ALA A 65 -6.09 -12.41 18.59
CA ALA A 65 -5.97 -11.01 19.02
C ALA A 65 -4.51 -10.53 19.15
N GLY A 66 -3.54 -11.45 19.14
CA GLY A 66 -2.13 -11.16 19.41
C GLY A 66 -1.82 -10.92 20.88
N LEU A 67 -0.53 -10.81 21.19
CA LEU A 67 -0.08 -10.53 22.55
C LEU A 67 -0.50 -9.09 22.97
N PRO A 68 -0.88 -8.89 24.24
CA PRO A 68 -1.17 -7.55 24.77
C PRO A 68 -0.01 -6.58 24.54
N GLU A 69 1.23 -7.03 24.71
CA GLU A 69 2.44 -6.23 24.53
C GLU A 69 2.63 -5.80 23.07
N THR A 70 2.24 -6.63 22.09
CA THR A 70 2.29 -6.28 20.67
C THR A 70 1.28 -5.18 20.37
N ARG A 71 0.05 -5.31 20.86
CA ARG A 71 -1.00 -4.29 20.68
C ARG A 71 -0.61 -2.97 21.35
N ALA A 72 -0.08 -3.03 22.58
CA ALA A 72 0.41 -1.87 23.30
C ALA A 72 1.55 -1.15 22.57
N SER A 73 2.49 -1.92 21.99
CA SER A 73 3.59 -1.37 21.21
C SER A 73 3.11 -0.65 19.93
N CYS A 74 2.14 -1.23 19.21
CA CYS A 74 1.52 -0.59 18.04
C CYS A 74 0.77 0.70 18.42
N ALA A 75 -0.01 0.68 19.51
CA ALA A 75 -0.72 1.85 20.03
C ALA A 75 0.26 2.96 20.46
N ALA A 76 1.34 2.60 21.15
CA ALA A 76 2.39 3.53 21.56
C ALA A 76 3.09 4.17 20.35
N TRP A 77 3.33 3.42 19.27
CA TRP A 77 3.86 3.98 18.03
C TRP A 77 2.89 4.97 17.38
N LEU A 78 1.59 4.66 17.28
CA LEU A 78 0.57 5.59 16.78
C LEU A 78 0.53 6.88 17.60
N GLN A 79 0.66 6.79 18.92
CA GLN A 79 0.74 7.95 19.81
C GLN A 79 1.98 8.81 19.51
N ARG A 80 3.17 8.19 19.35
CA ARG A 80 4.41 8.93 19.07
C ARG A 80 4.38 9.56 17.68
N ARG A 81 3.89 8.81 16.68
CA ARG A 81 3.95 9.23 15.29
C ARG A 81 2.84 10.20 14.89
N PHE A 82 1.64 10.00 15.38
CA PHE A 82 0.44 10.74 14.97
C PHE A 82 -0.27 11.49 16.09
N GLY A 83 0.18 11.36 17.34
CA GLY A 83 -0.46 11.99 18.48
C GLY A 83 -1.81 11.39 18.88
N VAL A 84 -2.19 10.24 18.30
CA VAL A 84 -3.47 9.58 18.54
C VAL A 84 -3.34 8.51 19.62
N LYS A 85 -4.22 8.54 20.62
CA LYS A 85 -4.24 7.58 21.72
C LYS A 85 -5.36 6.56 21.49
N LEU A 86 -5.00 5.28 21.38
CA LEU A 86 -5.93 4.16 21.22
C LEU A 86 -5.90 3.25 22.44
N ASP A 87 -7.03 2.62 22.72
CA ASP A 87 -7.08 1.47 23.61
C ASP A 87 -6.47 0.23 22.90
N PRO A 88 -5.33 -0.29 23.37
CA PRO A 88 -4.69 -1.43 22.73
C PRO A 88 -5.57 -2.69 22.69
N GLU A 89 -6.52 -2.82 23.63
CA GLU A 89 -7.31 -4.02 23.76
C GLU A 89 -8.45 -4.09 22.73
N GLY A 90 -9.11 -2.97 22.49
CA GLY A 90 -10.29 -2.92 21.59
C GLY A 90 -10.03 -2.27 20.24
N MET A 91 -8.95 -1.50 20.08
CA MET A 91 -8.71 -0.64 18.92
C MET A 91 -7.45 -1.00 18.11
N VAL A 92 -6.74 -2.08 18.46
CA VAL A 92 -5.52 -2.51 17.75
C VAL A 92 -5.52 -4.02 17.57
N LEU A 93 -5.23 -4.49 16.35
CA LEU A 93 -5.22 -5.90 16.00
C LEU A 93 -3.99 -6.23 15.15
N PRO A 94 -3.01 -7.02 15.65
CA PRO A 94 -1.89 -7.52 14.85
C PRO A 94 -2.36 -8.42 13.72
N VAL A 95 -1.67 -8.32 12.56
CA VAL A 95 -2.02 -9.05 11.34
C VAL A 95 -0.78 -9.62 10.64
N ASN A 96 -0.94 -10.70 9.87
CA ASN A 96 0.15 -11.39 9.14
C ASN A 96 0.57 -10.63 7.88
N GLY A 97 0.83 -9.32 8.04
CA GLY A 97 1.04 -8.35 6.97
C GLY A 97 -0.29 -7.83 6.41
N THR A 98 -0.26 -6.60 5.91
CA THR A 98 -1.47 -5.89 5.51
C THR A 98 -2.14 -6.45 4.25
N ARG A 99 -1.42 -7.21 3.40
CA ARG A 99 -2.03 -7.84 2.22
C ARG A 99 -3.20 -8.74 2.59
N GLU A 100 -3.00 -9.66 3.55
CA GLU A 100 -4.07 -10.55 3.99
C GLU A 100 -5.15 -9.81 4.77
N ALA A 101 -4.73 -8.79 5.56
CA ALA A 101 -5.66 -7.98 6.34
C ALA A 101 -6.60 -7.15 5.47
N LEU A 102 -6.08 -6.45 4.45
CA LEU A 102 -6.88 -5.68 3.49
C LEU A 102 -7.89 -6.56 2.74
N PHE A 103 -7.47 -7.79 2.38
CA PHE A 103 -8.36 -8.75 1.75
C PHE A 103 -9.45 -9.24 2.70
N SER A 104 -9.05 -9.76 3.86
CA SER A 104 -9.97 -10.36 4.84
C SER A 104 -10.90 -9.35 5.49
N PHE A 105 -10.46 -8.07 5.59
CA PHE A 105 -11.26 -6.98 6.11
C PHE A 105 -12.55 -6.76 5.30
N VAL A 106 -12.43 -6.73 3.98
CA VAL A 106 -13.60 -6.56 3.09
C VAL A 106 -14.55 -7.74 3.22
N GLN A 107 -14.04 -8.97 3.39
CA GLN A 107 -14.88 -10.15 3.62
C GLN A 107 -15.68 -10.06 4.92
N ALA A 108 -15.18 -9.34 5.92
CA ALA A 108 -15.81 -9.18 7.22
C ALA A 108 -16.79 -7.99 7.28
N VAL A 109 -16.56 -6.96 6.47
CA VAL A 109 -17.33 -5.69 6.52
C VAL A 109 -18.44 -5.66 5.49
N VAL A 110 -18.23 -6.24 4.30
CA VAL A 110 -19.23 -6.18 3.22
C VAL A 110 -20.41 -7.11 3.51
N ASP A 111 -21.58 -6.50 3.60
CA ASP A 111 -22.86 -7.21 3.71
C ASP A 111 -23.58 -7.22 2.36
N THR A 112 -23.86 -8.41 1.84
CA THR A 112 -24.60 -8.64 0.58
C THR A 112 -26.07 -9.00 0.78
N ALA A 113 -26.57 -8.99 2.02
CA ALA A 113 -27.96 -9.35 2.33
C ALA A 113 -28.98 -8.27 1.94
N GLY A 114 -28.51 -7.04 1.70
CA GLY A 114 -29.36 -5.92 1.28
C GLY A 114 -29.88 -6.06 -0.16
N PRO A 115 -30.91 -5.26 -0.54
CA PRO A 115 -31.55 -5.34 -1.86
C PRO A 115 -30.66 -4.82 -3.02
N ALA A 116 -29.66 -3.98 -2.73
CA ALA A 116 -28.75 -3.44 -3.73
C ALA A 116 -27.36 -4.06 -3.57
N GLN A 117 -26.65 -4.29 -4.69
CA GLN A 117 -25.27 -4.75 -4.64
C GLN A 117 -24.40 -3.71 -3.92
N PRO A 118 -23.67 -4.09 -2.85
CA PRO A 118 -22.78 -3.18 -2.15
C PRO A 118 -21.61 -2.75 -3.04
N VAL A 119 -21.07 -1.57 -2.75
CA VAL A 119 -19.92 -0.99 -3.44
C VAL A 119 -18.70 -0.98 -2.52
N VAL A 120 -17.55 -1.32 -3.07
CA VAL A 120 -16.24 -1.02 -2.51
C VAL A 120 -15.54 -0.03 -3.44
N ALA A 121 -15.44 1.23 -2.99
CA ALA A 121 -14.77 2.28 -3.74
C ALA A 121 -13.25 2.26 -3.46
N MET A 122 -12.44 2.55 -4.47
CA MET A 122 -10.98 2.51 -4.37
C MET A 122 -10.32 3.49 -5.33
N PRO A 123 -9.12 4.02 -5.04
CA PRO A 123 -8.36 4.83 -6.00
C PRO A 123 -8.04 4.01 -7.26
N ASN A 124 -7.82 4.68 -8.36
CA ASN A 124 -7.38 4.10 -9.63
C ASN A 124 -6.24 4.96 -10.18
N PRO A 125 -5.00 4.51 -10.26
CA PRO A 125 -4.50 3.13 -10.01
C PRO A 125 -4.65 2.69 -8.54
N PHE A 126 -4.55 1.36 -8.34
CA PHE A 126 -4.80 0.75 -7.04
C PHE A 126 -3.89 -0.45 -6.76
N TYR A 127 -3.90 -0.91 -5.52
CA TYR A 127 -3.34 -2.20 -5.16
C TYR A 127 -4.37 -3.31 -5.42
N GLN A 128 -4.03 -4.28 -6.26
CA GLN A 128 -4.95 -5.29 -6.81
C GLN A 128 -5.72 -6.09 -5.76
N ILE A 129 -5.24 -6.09 -4.52
CA ILE A 129 -5.92 -6.76 -3.41
C ILE A 129 -7.28 -6.11 -3.12
N TYR A 130 -7.42 -4.79 -3.28
CA TYR A 130 -8.70 -4.09 -3.05
C TYR A 130 -9.79 -4.60 -3.99
N GLU A 131 -9.49 -4.69 -5.31
CA GLU A 131 -10.42 -5.22 -6.31
C GLU A 131 -10.75 -6.69 -6.04
N GLY A 132 -9.73 -7.53 -5.83
CA GLY A 132 -9.93 -8.95 -5.55
C GLY A 132 -10.78 -9.19 -4.30
N ALA A 133 -10.55 -8.40 -3.24
CA ALA A 133 -11.35 -8.47 -2.02
C ALA A 133 -12.82 -8.08 -2.26
N ALA A 134 -13.07 -6.97 -3.00
CA ALA A 134 -14.40 -6.53 -3.35
C ALA A 134 -15.16 -7.59 -4.16
N LEU A 135 -14.56 -8.10 -5.24
CA LEU A 135 -15.15 -9.10 -6.11
C LEU A 135 -15.52 -10.38 -5.38
N LEU A 136 -14.62 -10.90 -4.53
CA LEU A 136 -14.85 -12.15 -3.80
C LEU A 136 -15.84 -11.97 -2.63
N ALA A 137 -15.92 -10.78 -2.04
CA ALA A 137 -16.97 -10.45 -1.09
C ALA A 137 -18.35 -10.27 -1.76
N GLY A 138 -18.43 -10.16 -3.09
CA GLY A 138 -19.67 -9.97 -3.83
C GLY A 138 -20.05 -8.50 -4.04
N ALA A 139 -19.17 -7.58 -3.71
CA ALA A 139 -19.35 -6.16 -3.98
C ALA A 139 -19.00 -5.78 -5.42
N GLU A 140 -19.50 -4.64 -5.83
CA GLU A 140 -19.12 -3.94 -7.05
C GLU A 140 -17.86 -3.10 -6.74
N PRO A 141 -16.71 -3.32 -7.40
CA PRO A 141 -15.58 -2.41 -7.28
C PRO A 141 -15.87 -1.14 -8.09
N VAL A 142 -15.73 0.03 -7.45
CA VAL A 142 -15.83 1.34 -8.10
C VAL A 142 -14.47 2.04 -8.06
N PHE A 143 -13.97 2.37 -9.25
CA PHE A 143 -12.63 2.92 -9.44
C PHE A 143 -12.68 4.45 -9.51
N LEU A 144 -12.01 5.12 -8.58
CA LEU A 144 -11.91 6.57 -8.49
C LEU A 144 -10.61 7.02 -9.14
N ASN A 145 -10.68 7.56 -10.36
CA ASN A 145 -9.50 7.95 -11.11
C ASN A 145 -8.67 9.01 -10.39
N THR A 146 -7.34 8.84 -10.46
CA THR A 146 -6.37 9.78 -9.91
C THR A 146 -5.47 10.26 -11.05
N PHE A 147 -5.62 11.51 -11.47
CA PHE A 147 -4.82 12.14 -12.52
C PHE A 147 -3.85 13.18 -11.94
N ALA A 148 -2.88 13.58 -12.74
CA ALA A 148 -1.84 14.52 -12.32
C ALA A 148 -2.39 15.92 -11.98
N ASP A 149 -3.39 16.39 -12.71
CA ASP A 149 -4.10 17.67 -12.48
C ASP A 149 -4.78 17.74 -11.12
N HIS A 150 -5.19 16.59 -10.57
CA HIS A 150 -5.70 16.43 -9.19
C HIS A 150 -4.63 15.90 -8.22
N ARG A 151 -3.33 16.09 -8.53
CA ARG A 151 -2.21 15.64 -7.69
C ARG A 151 -2.29 14.14 -7.34
N PHE A 152 -2.83 13.34 -8.24
CA PHE A 152 -3.07 11.91 -8.06
C PHE A 152 -3.92 11.55 -6.84
N GLN A 153 -4.83 12.42 -6.44
CA GLN A 153 -5.82 12.15 -5.39
C GLN A 153 -7.17 11.79 -6.04
N PRO A 154 -7.94 10.84 -5.47
CA PRO A 154 -9.30 10.57 -5.95
C PRO A 154 -10.19 11.81 -5.87
N ASP A 155 -10.95 12.09 -6.94
CA ASP A 155 -11.97 13.13 -6.91
C ASP A 155 -13.25 12.57 -6.28
N LEU A 156 -13.45 12.85 -4.99
CA LEU A 156 -14.62 12.36 -4.25
C LEU A 156 -15.92 13.09 -4.64
N ASP A 157 -15.81 14.32 -5.17
CA ASP A 157 -16.98 15.10 -5.61
C ASP A 157 -17.54 14.58 -6.94
N ALA A 158 -16.70 13.98 -7.77
CA ALA A 158 -17.13 13.37 -9.03
C ALA A 158 -17.93 12.07 -8.84
N VAL A 159 -17.98 11.51 -7.63
CA VAL A 159 -18.69 10.25 -7.36
C VAL A 159 -20.18 10.51 -7.16
N PRO A 160 -21.06 9.90 -7.97
CA PRO A 160 -22.50 10.10 -7.85
C PRO A 160 -23.03 9.67 -6.47
N ALA A 161 -24.03 10.40 -5.95
CA ALA A 161 -24.65 10.11 -4.66
C ALA A 161 -25.22 8.67 -4.60
N GLU A 162 -25.71 8.13 -5.72
CA GLU A 162 -26.22 6.76 -5.81
C GLU A 162 -25.13 5.69 -5.62
N VAL A 163 -23.88 6.01 -5.95
CA VAL A 163 -22.73 5.15 -5.67
C VAL A 163 -22.43 5.21 -4.17
N TRP A 164 -22.36 6.42 -3.59
CA TRP A 164 -22.11 6.59 -2.15
C TRP A 164 -23.15 5.86 -1.28
N LYS A 165 -24.43 5.91 -1.63
CA LYS A 165 -25.51 5.21 -0.89
C LYS A 165 -25.34 3.70 -0.84
N ARG A 166 -24.60 3.11 -1.77
CA ARG A 166 -24.31 1.68 -1.82
C ARG A 166 -22.90 1.34 -1.32
N THR A 167 -22.07 2.37 -1.10
CA THR A 167 -20.70 2.17 -0.64
C THR A 167 -20.71 1.66 0.79
N GLN A 168 -19.99 0.58 1.05
CA GLN A 168 -19.77 0.06 2.39
C GLN A 168 -18.31 0.20 2.83
N VAL A 169 -17.37 0.22 1.86
CA VAL A 169 -15.94 0.45 2.13
C VAL A 169 -15.39 1.44 1.10
N LEU A 170 -14.69 2.46 1.58
CA LEU A 170 -13.80 3.30 0.78
C LEU A 170 -12.36 2.98 1.13
N PHE A 171 -11.60 2.43 0.17
CA PHE A 171 -10.15 2.34 0.31
C PHE A 171 -9.50 3.69 0.00
N LEU A 172 -8.57 4.09 0.86
CA LEU A 172 -7.59 5.15 0.60
C LEU A 172 -6.19 4.56 0.73
N CYS A 173 -5.22 5.11 0.01
CA CYS A 173 -3.81 4.72 0.11
C CYS A 173 -2.94 5.98 0.21
N SER A 174 -2.32 6.20 1.36
CA SER A 174 -1.51 7.40 1.59
C SER A 174 -0.31 7.10 2.50
N PRO A 175 0.91 7.28 1.98
CA PRO A 175 1.31 7.60 0.60
C PRO A 175 0.86 6.56 -0.42
N GLY A 176 0.52 7.03 -1.63
CA GLY A 176 -0.10 6.22 -2.67
C GLY A 176 0.83 5.23 -3.37
N ASN A 177 0.32 4.06 -3.70
CA ASN A 177 0.95 3.12 -4.63
C ASN A 177 0.07 3.04 -5.90
N PRO A 178 0.57 3.47 -7.08
CA PRO A 178 1.98 3.72 -7.43
C PRO A 178 2.42 5.20 -7.38
N THR A 179 1.55 6.13 -7.06
CA THR A 179 1.72 7.56 -7.34
C THR A 179 2.66 8.29 -6.37
N GLY A 180 2.80 7.77 -5.14
CA GLY A 180 3.54 8.42 -4.06
C GLY A 180 2.85 9.66 -3.49
N SER A 181 1.63 9.97 -3.92
CA SER A 181 0.86 11.12 -3.44
C SER A 181 0.46 10.95 -1.97
N VAL A 182 0.46 12.04 -1.23
CA VAL A 182 0.02 12.10 0.17
C VAL A 182 -1.31 12.85 0.25
N LEU A 183 -2.30 12.24 0.89
CA LEU A 183 -3.59 12.86 1.17
C LEU A 183 -3.42 13.85 2.34
N SER A 184 -3.94 15.07 2.16
CA SER A 184 -3.89 16.08 3.20
C SER A 184 -4.89 15.77 4.34
N LEU A 185 -4.68 16.40 5.50
CA LEU A 185 -5.59 16.27 6.62
C LEU A 185 -7.02 16.73 6.25
N ASP A 186 -7.14 17.80 5.47
CA ASP A 186 -8.44 18.33 5.04
C ASP A 186 -9.13 17.37 4.05
N TYR A 187 -8.38 16.74 3.15
CA TYR A 187 -8.92 15.69 2.29
C TYR A 187 -9.48 14.51 3.11
N LEU A 188 -8.71 14.04 4.10
CA LEU A 188 -9.14 12.95 4.98
C LEU A 188 -10.38 13.33 5.81
N ARG A 189 -10.45 14.57 6.28
CA ARG A 189 -11.64 15.10 6.98
C ARG A 189 -12.85 15.16 6.07
N TYR A 190 -12.67 15.55 4.82
CA TYR A 190 -13.76 15.54 3.84
C TYR A 190 -14.24 14.11 3.52
N ALA A 191 -13.34 13.16 3.37
CA ALA A 191 -13.71 11.75 3.21
C ALA A 191 -14.51 11.22 4.42
N LEU A 192 -14.17 11.66 5.64
CA LEU A 192 -14.93 11.34 6.86
C LEU A 192 -16.34 11.92 6.86
N GLN A 193 -16.52 13.16 6.41
CA GLN A 193 -17.85 13.77 6.27
C GLN A 193 -18.74 12.98 5.31
N LEU A 194 -18.15 12.44 4.23
CA LEU A 194 -18.88 11.55 3.32
C LEU A 194 -19.20 10.20 3.98
N ALA A 195 -18.26 9.64 4.76
CA ALA A 195 -18.51 8.40 5.50
C ALA A 195 -19.63 8.55 6.53
N ASP A 196 -19.68 9.67 7.24
CA ASP A 196 -20.78 9.99 8.16
C ASP A 196 -22.11 10.14 7.45
N LYS A 197 -22.10 10.84 6.31
CA LYS A 197 -23.33 11.11 5.54
C LYS A 197 -23.93 9.87 4.91
N TYR A 198 -23.09 8.92 4.46
CA TYR A 198 -23.53 7.77 3.66
C TYR A 198 -23.32 6.43 4.36
N ASP A 199 -22.83 6.44 5.59
CA ASP A 199 -22.66 5.28 6.47
C ASP A 199 -21.76 4.17 5.91
N PHE A 200 -20.53 4.52 5.51
CA PHE A 200 -19.51 3.57 5.06
C PHE A 200 -18.23 3.64 5.90
N VAL A 201 -17.43 2.59 5.86
CA VAL A 201 -16.13 2.52 6.54
C VAL A 201 -15.01 2.98 5.61
N ILE A 202 -14.08 3.79 6.11
CA ILE A 202 -12.84 4.13 5.42
C ILE A 202 -11.74 3.17 5.86
N ALA A 203 -11.19 2.42 4.90
CA ALA A 203 -10.03 1.55 5.06
C ALA A 203 -8.79 2.26 4.49
N SER A 204 -7.99 2.89 5.35
CA SER A 204 -6.80 3.66 4.95
C SER A 204 -5.55 2.78 4.98
N ASP A 205 -5.01 2.45 3.81
CA ASP A 205 -3.73 1.76 3.66
C ASP A 205 -2.59 2.76 3.83
N GLU A 206 -2.02 2.78 5.05
CA GLU A 206 -0.94 3.69 5.45
C GLU A 206 0.43 2.97 5.52
N CYS A 207 0.60 1.89 4.75
CA CYS A 207 1.80 1.07 4.77
C CYS A 207 3.09 1.82 4.44
N TYR A 208 2.99 2.95 3.74
CA TYR A 208 4.13 3.81 3.36
C TYR A 208 4.28 5.04 4.26
N ALA A 209 3.53 5.16 5.37
CA ALA A 209 3.51 6.33 6.25
C ALA A 209 4.89 6.78 6.79
N GLU A 210 5.87 5.87 6.82
CA GLU A 210 7.25 6.17 7.25
C GLU A 210 8.21 6.47 6.09
N LEU A 211 7.76 6.36 4.84
CA LEU A 211 8.56 6.66 3.66
C LEU A 211 8.06 7.96 3.02
N TYR A 212 8.64 9.09 3.42
CA TYR A 212 8.24 10.42 2.98
C TYR A 212 9.45 11.31 2.74
N ARG A 213 9.25 12.34 1.90
CA ARG A 213 10.32 13.22 1.41
C ARG A 213 10.85 14.18 2.47
N ASP A 214 9.95 14.83 3.20
CA ASP A 214 10.28 15.95 4.08
C ASP A 214 9.87 15.67 5.52
N ASP A 215 10.83 15.74 6.45
CA ASP A 215 10.58 15.54 7.87
C ASP A 215 9.74 16.67 8.50
N ALA A 216 9.67 17.85 7.87
CA ALA A 216 8.80 18.94 8.31
C ALA A 216 7.32 18.72 7.91
N SER A 217 7.05 17.81 6.95
CA SER A 217 5.72 17.55 6.40
C SER A 217 5.44 16.05 6.32
N PRO A 218 5.46 15.32 7.45
CA PRO A 218 5.18 13.89 7.45
C PRO A 218 3.73 13.60 7.06
N PRO A 219 3.44 12.50 6.35
CA PRO A 219 2.08 12.13 5.98
C PRO A 219 1.15 12.04 7.19
N PRO A 220 -0.04 12.64 7.15
CA PRO A 220 -1.03 12.48 8.20
C PRO A 220 -1.68 11.10 8.14
N SER A 221 -2.31 10.69 9.24
CA SER A 221 -3.14 9.49 9.34
C SER A 221 -4.63 9.84 9.28
N LEU A 222 -5.45 8.91 8.80
CA LEU A 222 -6.91 8.98 8.90
C LEU A 222 -7.36 9.15 10.38
N LEU A 223 -6.65 8.53 11.32
CA LEU A 223 -6.98 8.65 12.75
C LEU A 223 -6.73 10.07 13.28
N GLN A 224 -5.74 10.80 12.74
CA GLN A 224 -5.56 12.22 13.07
C GLN A 224 -6.72 13.06 12.56
N ALA A 225 -7.19 12.79 11.33
CA ALA A 225 -8.35 13.46 10.76
C ALA A 225 -9.61 13.19 11.58
N ALA A 226 -9.82 11.93 11.99
CA ALA A 226 -10.94 11.52 12.82
C ALA A 226 -10.96 12.27 14.15
N LEU A 227 -9.83 12.31 14.85
CA LEU A 227 -9.71 13.02 16.13
C LEU A 227 -9.97 14.53 15.97
N ALA A 228 -9.40 15.15 14.91
CA ALA A 228 -9.60 16.56 14.59
C ALA A 228 -11.04 16.88 14.15
N SER A 229 -11.82 15.89 13.75
CA SER A 229 -13.25 16.00 13.37
C SER A 229 -14.20 15.64 14.53
N GLY A 230 -13.68 15.32 15.71
CA GLY A 230 -14.50 15.00 16.90
C GLY A 230 -14.87 13.52 17.07
N HIS A 231 -14.35 12.63 16.21
CA HIS A 231 -14.55 11.19 16.31
C HIS A 231 -13.64 10.59 17.40
N SER A 232 -14.06 10.71 18.66
CA SER A 232 -13.25 10.32 19.81
C SER A 232 -12.99 8.81 19.91
N ARG A 233 -13.80 7.99 19.24
CA ARG A 233 -13.66 6.54 19.15
C ARG A 233 -13.29 6.09 17.72
N PHE A 234 -12.87 7.04 16.86
CA PHE A 234 -12.47 6.77 15.47
C PHE A 234 -13.57 6.08 14.64
N GLU A 235 -14.81 6.46 14.87
CA GLU A 235 -15.99 5.87 14.21
C GLU A 235 -15.79 5.81 12.70
N ARG A 236 -16.04 4.67 12.09
CA ARG A 236 -15.86 4.36 10.65
C ARG A 236 -14.42 4.43 10.12
N CYS A 237 -13.42 4.60 10.97
CA CYS A 237 -12.02 4.74 10.56
C CYS A 237 -11.24 3.48 10.88
N VAL A 238 -10.57 2.90 9.87
CA VAL A 238 -9.65 1.79 10.06
C VAL A 238 -8.38 2.05 9.25
N VAL A 239 -7.22 2.00 9.93
CA VAL A 239 -5.90 2.17 9.31
C VAL A 239 -5.12 0.87 9.29
N PHE A 240 -4.28 0.70 8.26
CA PHE A 240 -3.43 -0.48 8.06
C PHE A 240 -1.98 -0.06 8.01
N HIS A 241 -1.15 -0.58 8.91
CA HIS A 241 0.28 -0.29 8.99
C HIS A 241 1.12 -1.56 8.90
N SER A 242 2.30 -1.47 8.27
CA SER A 242 3.15 -2.63 7.99
C SER A 242 4.61 -2.37 8.32
N LEU A 243 5.28 -3.37 8.91
CA LEU A 243 6.74 -3.35 9.06
C LEU A 243 7.47 -3.62 7.73
N SER A 244 6.79 -4.14 6.72
CA SER A 244 7.40 -4.45 5.42
C SER A 244 8.11 -3.26 4.80
N LYS A 245 7.50 -2.06 4.88
CA LYS A 245 8.04 -0.83 4.27
C LYS A 245 8.78 0.02 5.30
N ARG A 246 8.20 0.16 6.49
CA ARG A 246 8.79 0.90 7.59
C ARG A 246 10.17 0.37 8.00
N SER A 247 10.30 -0.96 8.11
CA SER A 247 11.45 -1.62 8.73
C SER A 247 12.23 -2.53 7.77
N SER A 248 11.91 -2.51 6.47
CA SER A 248 12.55 -3.38 5.46
C SER A 248 12.55 -4.88 5.82
N VAL A 249 11.44 -5.36 6.42
CA VAL A 249 11.25 -6.78 6.81
C VAL A 249 10.01 -7.39 6.16
N PRO A 250 9.88 -7.38 4.82
CA PRO A 250 8.67 -7.88 4.16
C PRO A 250 8.42 -9.37 4.44
N GLY A 251 9.48 -10.16 4.62
CA GLY A 251 9.42 -11.59 4.95
C GLY A 251 8.91 -11.90 6.36
N LEU A 252 8.97 -10.94 7.30
CA LEU A 252 8.49 -11.13 8.67
C LEU A 252 6.95 -11.31 8.73
N ARG A 253 6.24 -10.84 7.69
CA ARG A 253 4.77 -10.89 7.62
C ARG A 253 4.10 -10.24 8.83
N SER A 254 4.49 -9.02 9.15
CA SER A 254 3.98 -8.28 10.30
C SER A 254 3.41 -6.92 9.95
N GLY A 255 2.29 -6.61 10.55
CA GLY A 255 1.59 -5.34 10.51
C GLY A 255 0.50 -5.31 11.57
N PHE A 256 -0.31 -4.27 11.55
CA PHE A 256 -1.49 -4.18 12.40
C PHE A 256 -2.59 -3.38 11.70
N VAL A 257 -3.81 -3.56 12.19
CA VAL A 257 -5.00 -2.79 11.88
C VAL A 257 -5.41 -2.04 13.15
N ALA A 258 -5.80 -0.77 13.02
CA ALA A 258 -6.24 0.00 14.18
C ALA A 258 -7.38 0.98 13.81
N GLY A 259 -8.22 1.33 14.79
CA GLY A 259 -9.30 2.29 14.60
C GLY A 259 -10.57 1.95 15.35
N ASP A 260 -11.71 2.04 14.67
CA ASP A 260 -13.06 1.87 15.21
C ASP A 260 -13.25 0.50 15.90
N PRO A 261 -13.45 0.45 17.22
CA PRO A 261 -13.67 -0.81 17.94
C PRO A 261 -14.98 -1.52 17.53
N ALA A 262 -15.99 -0.79 17.05
CA ALA A 262 -17.22 -1.39 16.56
C ALA A 262 -17.00 -2.19 15.26
N VAL A 263 -16.02 -1.79 14.45
CA VAL A 263 -15.61 -2.49 13.23
C VAL A 263 -14.59 -3.59 13.56
N LEU A 264 -13.63 -3.31 14.44
CA LEU A 264 -12.56 -4.27 14.75
C LEU A 264 -13.02 -5.49 15.54
N LYS A 265 -14.04 -5.35 16.39
CA LYS A 265 -14.59 -6.48 17.18
C LYS A 265 -15.16 -7.60 16.28
N PRO A 266 -16.07 -7.36 15.35
CA PRO A 266 -16.54 -8.39 14.42
C PRO A 266 -15.42 -8.86 13.46
N TYR A 267 -14.49 -7.98 13.08
CA TYR A 267 -13.34 -8.37 12.27
C TYR A 267 -12.44 -9.37 13.01
N LEU A 268 -12.17 -9.19 14.31
CA LEU A 268 -11.45 -10.14 15.12
C LEU A 268 -12.16 -11.50 15.16
N LEU A 269 -13.50 -11.52 15.29
CA LEU A 269 -14.28 -12.74 15.24
C LEU A 269 -14.11 -13.46 13.88
N TYR A 270 -14.22 -12.72 12.77
CA TYR A 270 -13.98 -13.26 11.44
C TYR A 270 -12.58 -13.90 11.34
N ARG A 271 -11.54 -13.18 11.80
CA ARG A 271 -10.15 -13.68 11.78
C ARG A 271 -9.95 -14.94 12.62
N THR A 272 -10.69 -15.08 13.71
CA THR A 272 -10.64 -16.28 14.56
C THR A 272 -11.11 -17.53 13.79
N TYR A 273 -12.16 -17.39 12.99
CA TYR A 273 -12.63 -18.48 12.10
C TYR A 273 -11.71 -18.67 10.88
N HIS A 274 -11.20 -17.58 10.31
CA HIS A 274 -10.26 -17.62 9.18
C HIS A 274 -8.90 -18.25 9.56
N GLY A 275 -8.51 -18.21 10.84
CA GLY A 275 -7.35 -18.91 11.37
C GLY A 275 -6.02 -18.17 11.18
N CYS A 276 -6.02 -16.88 10.87
CA CYS A 276 -4.79 -16.12 10.68
C CYS A 276 -4.31 -15.44 11.97
N ALA A 277 -3.50 -16.14 12.76
CA ALA A 277 -2.84 -15.61 13.94
C ALA A 277 -1.34 -15.46 13.71
N MET A 278 -0.76 -14.33 14.16
CA MET A 278 0.68 -14.08 14.00
C MET A 278 1.47 -14.94 14.99
N PRO A 279 2.51 -15.70 14.55
CA PRO A 279 3.36 -16.48 15.44
C PRO A 279 3.99 -15.62 16.54
N VAL A 280 4.09 -16.17 17.76
CA VAL A 280 4.63 -15.45 18.92
C VAL A 280 6.05 -14.91 18.70
N PRO A 281 7.01 -15.65 18.10
CA PRO A 281 8.33 -15.10 17.78
C PRO A 281 8.25 -13.87 16.86
N THR A 282 7.37 -13.88 15.86
CA THR A 282 7.13 -12.75 14.96
C THR A 282 6.58 -11.55 15.71
N GLN A 283 5.64 -11.75 16.64
CA GLN A 283 5.09 -10.66 17.45
C GLN A 283 6.16 -10.00 18.31
N LEU A 284 7.02 -10.79 18.97
CA LEU A 284 8.10 -10.28 19.83
C LEU A 284 9.17 -9.54 19.03
N ALA A 285 9.50 -10.02 17.84
CA ALA A 285 10.37 -9.27 16.90
C ALA A 285 9.71 -7.97 16.43
N SER A 286 8.39 -7.99 16.21
CA SER A 286 7.62 -6.80 15.80
C SER A 286 7.58 -5.72 16.89
N ILE A 287 7.47 -6.11 18.17
CA ILE A 287 7.56 -5.19 19.31
C ILE A 287 8.88 -4.41 19.27
N SER A 288 10.01 -5.09 19.01
CA SER A 288 11.31 -4.43 18.90
C SER A 288 11.31 -3.38 17.79
N ALA A 289 10.73 -3.70 16.63
CA ALA A 289 10.64 -2.79 15.50
C ALA A 289 9.69 -1.60 15.74
N TRP A 290 8.51 -1.83 16.34
CA TRP A 290 7.55 -0.75 16.62
C TRP A 290 8.04 0.22 17.71
N ASN A 291 8.91 -0.25 18.61
CA ASN A 291 9.46 0.57 19.69
C ASN A 291 10.73 1.35 19.30
N ASP A 292 11.28 1.12 18.11
CA ASP A 292 12.43 1.86 17.60
C ASP A 292 12.04 2.70 16.37
N ASP A 293 12.18 4.00 16.45
CA ASP A 293 11.91 4.93 15.36
C ASP A 293 13.20 5.32 14.61
N ALA A 294 14.37 5.09 15.19
CA ALA A 294 15.66 5.46 14.60
C ALA A 294 15.97 4.64 13.33
N HIS A 295 15.72 3.33 13.36
CA HIS A 295 15.92 2.51 12.15
C HIS A 295 14.96 2.87 11.01
N ALA A 296 13.71 3.30 11.35
CA ALA A 296 12.76 3.75 10.33
C ALA A 296 13.24 5.06 9.67
N ALA A 297 13.78 6.00 10.45
CA ALA A 297 14.40 7.21 9.93
C ALA A 297 15.63 6.89 9.06
N ALA A 298 16.50 5.97 9.49
CA ALA A 298 17.64 5.52 8.70
C ALA A 298 17.19 4.85 7.38
N ASN A 299 16.18 3.98 7.43
CA ASN A 299 15.61 3.36 6.22
C ASN A 299 15.03 4.41 5.25
N ARG A 300 14.33 5.42 5.76
CA ARG A 300 13.80 6.55 4.97
C ARG A 300 14.92 7.34 4.29
N ALA A 301 16.02 7.60 5.00
CA ALA A 301 17.18 8.32 4.46
C ALA A 301 17.79 7.59 3.25
N LEU A 302 17.86 6.26 3.26
CA LEU A 302 18.33 5.47 2.12
C LEU A 302 17.44 5.63 0.88
N TYR A 303 16.13 5.76 1.04
CA TYR A 303 15.23 6.02 -0.10
C TYR A 303 15.38 7.45 -0.62
N ARG A 304 15.56 8.44 0.27
CA ARG A 304 15.85 9.84 -0.14
C ARG A 304 17.13 9.93 -0.95
N GLU A 305 18.20 9.22 -0.55
CA GLU A 305 19.44 9.12 -1.31
C GLU A 305 19.19 8.59 -2.72
N LYS A 306 18.38 7.55 -2.89
CA LYS A 306 18.04 7.01 -4.22
C LYS A 306 17.35 8.05 -5.09
N TYR A 307 16.38 8.78 -4.56
CA TYR A 307 15.74 9.88 -5.31
C TYR A 307 16.74 10.96 -5.70
N ALA A 308 17.57 11.42 -4.76
CA ALA A 308 18.58 12.44 -5.01
C ALA A 308 19.59 12.04 -6.11
N ARG A 309 19.91 10.74 -6.22
CA ARG A 309 20.83 10.21 -7.24
C ARG A 309 20.17 9.91 -8.57
N VAL A 310 18.92 9.47 -8.58
CA VAL A 310 18.20 8.99 -9.77
C VAL A 310 17.53 10.14 -10.53
N LEU A 311 16.86 11.07 -9.85
CA LEU A 311 16.09 12.13 -10.48
C LEU A 311 16.90 13.02 -11.43
N PRO A 312 18.13 13.48 -11.10
CA PRO A 312 18.93 14.30 -12.02
C PRO A 312 19.30 13.57 -13.32
N ILE A 313 19.33 12.24 -13.30
CA ILE A 313 19.62 11.42 -14.48
C ILE A 313 18.39 11.31 -15.39
N LEU A 314 17.20 11.17 -14.81
CA LEU A 314 15.95 10.96 -15.54
C LEU A 314 15.28 12.27 -15.98
N ALA A 315 15.37 13.34 -15.21
CA ALA A 315 14.69 14.62 -15.49
C ALA A 315 14.95 15.22 -16.89
N PRO A 316 16.13 15.03 -17.52
CA PRO A 316 16.34 15.51 -18.89
C PRO A 316 15.57 14.75 -19.98
N VAL A 317 15.04 13.56 -19.69
CA VAL A 317 14.42 12.67 -20.66
C VAL A 317 13.01 12.20 -20.30
N LEU A 318 12.59 12.38 -19.05
CA LEU A 318 11.26 12.05 -18.54
C LEU A 318 10.75 13.17 -17.63
N ASP A 319 9.46 13.43 -17.68
CA ASP A 319 8.80 14.28 -16.68
C ASP A 319 8.65 13.50 -15.37
N VAL A 320 9.67 13.58 -14.53
CA VAL A 320 9.75 12.94 -13.21
C VAL A 320 9.91 13.98 -12.12
N VAL A 321 9.08 13.85 -11.10
CA VAL A 321 9.20 14.62 -9.86
C VAL A 321 9.41 13.68 -8.69
N GLU A 322 10.09 14.17 -7.63
CA GLU A 322 10.15 13.43 -6.38
C GLU A 322 8.75 13.39 -5.76
N PRO A 323 8.19 12.20 -5.52
CA PRO A 323 6.88 12.08 -4.89
C PRO A 323 6.93 12.50 -3.42
N ASP A 324 5.77 12.80 -2.83
CA ASP A 324 5.69 13.15 -1.41
C ASP A 324 6.02 11.98 -0.50
N GLY A 325 5.82 10.73 -0.98
CA GLY A 325 6.13 9.52 -0.22
C GLY A 325 6.26 8.25 -1.05
N ALA A 326 6.34 7.12 -0.37
CA ALA A 326 6.63 5.80 -0.93
C ALA A 326 8.05 5.70 -1.57
N PHE A 327 8.26 4.77 -2.49
CA PHE A 327 9.54 4.57 -3.20
C PHE A 327 9.32 4.33 -4.69
N TYR A 328 8.30 4.96 -5.27
CA TYR A 328 7.94 4.81 -6.68
C TYR A 328 8.17 6.10 -7.45
N LEU A 329 8.56 5.97 -8.71
CA LEU A 329 8.36 6.99 -9.73
C LEU A 329 7.20 6.55 -10.62
N TRP A 330 6.38 7.51 -11.06
CA TRP A 330 5.18 7.30 -11.85
C TRP A 330 5.11 8.24 -13.07
N PRO A 331 6.18 8.25 -13.92
CA PRO A 331 6.21 9.13 -15.08
C PRO A 331 5.23 8.71 -16.17
N ASP A 332 4.76 9.70 -16.93
CA ASP A 332 4.20 9.50 -18.27
C ASP A 332 5.35 9.30 -19.25
N VAL A 333 5.25 8.28 -20.09
CA VAL A 333 6.27 7.96 -21.10
C VAL A 333 5.90 8.42 -22.52
N GLY A 334 4.77 9.16 -22.63
CA GLY A 334 4.30 9.77 -23.89
C GLY A 334 3.86 8.78 -24.98
N ARG A 335 3.81 7.48 -24.67
CA ARG A 335 3.43 6.41 -25.59
C ARG A 335 2.92 5.19 -24.83
N ASP A 336 2.49 4.16 -25.55
CA ASP A 336 2.00 2.91 -24.98
C ASP A 336 2.97 2.32 -23.96
N ASP A 337 2.49 2.12 -22.73
CA ASP A 337 3.29 1.68 -21.58
C ASP A 337 3.74 0.22 -21.66
N GLU A 338 2.96 -0.64 -22.32
CA GLU A 338 3.35 -2.04 -22.56
C GLU A 338 4.48 -2.11 -23.60
N ALA A 339 4.34 -1.39 -24.72
CA ALA A 339 5.38 -1.31 -25.75
C ALA A 339 6.68 -0.72 -25.19
N PHE A 340 6.57 0.38 -24.43
CA PHE A 340 7.72 0.99 -23.75
C PHE A 340 8.45 -0.01 -22.83
N THR A 341 7.71 -0.69 -21.96
CA THR A 341 8.27 -1.67 -21.01
C THR A 341 8.92 -2.84 -21.73
N ARG A 342 8.30 -3.33 -22.80
CA ARG A 342 8.80 -4.45 -23.61
C ARG A 342 10.10 -4.10 -24.32
N GLU A 343 10.18 -2.94 -24.95
CA GLU A 343 11.37 -2.46 -25.66
C GLU A 343 12.51 -2.14 -24.71
N LEU A 344 12.22 -1.54 -23.55
CA LEU A 344 13.20 -1.27 -22.50
C LEU A 344 13.82 -2.59 -22.01
N PHE A 345 13.01 -3.62 -21.77
CA PHE A 345 13.54 -4.95 -21.42
C PHE A 345 14.37 -5.54 -22.54
N ALA A 346 13.89 -5.50 -23.80
CA ALA A 346 14.55 -6.07 -24.95
C ALA A 346 15.92 -5.44 -25.24
N THR A 347 16.08 -4.13 -24.99
CA THR A 347 17.30 -3.39 -25.37
C THR A 347 18.23 -3.07 -24.20
N GLN A 348 17.68 -2.96 -22.96
CA GLN A 348 18.44 -2.53 -21.80
C GLN A 348 18.48 -3.57 -20.67
N ASN A 349 17.83 -4.73 -20.83
CA ASN A 349 17.69 -5.75 -19.79
C ASN A 349 17.20 -5.18 -18.46
N LEU A 350 16.22 -4.26 -18.53
CA LEU A 350 15.64 -3.56 -17.39
C LEU A 350 14.12 -3.82 -17.36
N THR A 351 13.62 -4.27 -16.21
CA THR A 351 12.18 -4.54 -16.03
C THR A 351 11.55 -3.50 -15.13
N ILE A 352 10.58 -2.77 -15.65
CA ILE A 352 9.66 -1.88 -14.94
C ILE A 352 8.23 -2.39 -15.08
N LEU A 353 7.23 -1.73 -14.53
CA LEU A 353 5.85 -2.19 -14.58
C LEU A 353 4.98 -1.24 -15.40
N PRO A 354 4.27 -1.72 -16.44
CA PRO A 354 3.29 -0.91 -17.16
C PRO A 354 2.20 -0.38 -16.22
N GLY A 355 1.85 0.87 -16.38
CA GLY A 355 0.86 1.54 -15.53
C GLY A 355 -0.55 1.02 -15.76
N SER A 356 -0.90 0.68 -17.00
CA SER A 356 -2.18 0.07 -17.34
C SER A 356 -2.47 -1.24 -16.59
N TYR A 357 -1.41 -1.94 -16.09
CA TYR A 357 -1.58 -3.14 -15.27
C TYR A 357 -2.04 -2.86 -13.84
N LEU A 358 -1.85 -1.62 -13.38
CA LEU A 358 -2.23 -1.17 -12.04
C LEU A 358 -3.55 -0.40 -12.02
N ALA A 359 -4.17 -0.19 -13.16
CA ALA A 359 -5.39 0.59 -13.33
C ALA A 359 -6.49 -0.18 -14.07
N ARG A 360 -7.67 0.39 -14.11
CA ARG A 360 -8.80 -0.11 -14.89
C ARG A 360 -9.36 1.02 -15.77
N ASP A 361 -9.93 0.62 -16.90
CA ASP A 361 -10.68 1.53 -17.76
C ASP A 361 -11.97 1.95 -17.05
N THR A 362 -12.23 3.24 -17.06
CA THR A 362 -13.47 3.84 -16.56
C THR A 362 -14.05 4.75 -17.66
N ARG A 363 -15.22 5.34 -17.42
CA ARG A 363 -15.78 6.36 -18.34
C ARG A 363 -14.85 7.58 -18.47
N GLY A 364 -14.07 7.89 -17.42
CA GLY A 364 -13.10 8.98 -17.41
C GLY A 364 -11.72 8.61 -17.97
N GLY A 365 -11.56 7.41 -18.57
CA GLY A 365 -10.29 6.91 -19.10
C GLY A 365 -9.56 5.98 -18.13
N ASN A 366 -8.30 5.68 -18.45
CA ASN A 366 -7.41 4.83 -17.66
C ASN A 366 -6.21 5.67 -17.19
N PRO A 367 -6.10 5.97 -15.87
CA PRO A 367 -5.03 6.82 -15.34
C PRO A 367 -3.64 6.15 -15.34
N GLY A 368 -3.58 4.85 -15.61
CA GLY A 368 -2.33 4.11 -15.77
C GLY A 368 -1.80 4.06 -17.20
N ARG A 369 -2.61 4.43 -18.20
CA ARG A 369 -2.21 4.40 -19.61
C ARG A 369 -1.08 5.38 -19.89
N ASN A 370 -0.10 4.97 -20.68
CA ASN A 370 1.12 5.71 -21.00
C ASN A 370 2.01 6.01 -19.81
N ARG A 371 1.74 5.44 -18.63
CA ARG A 371 2.58 5.58 -17.44
C ARG A 371 3.30 4.29 -17.11
N VAL A 372 4.40 4.42 -16.39
CA VAL A 372 5.13 3.27 -15.87
C VAL A 372 5.45 3.46 -14.39
N ARG A 373 5.45 2.34 -13.64
CA ARG A 373 5.93 2.36 -12.27
C ARG A 373 7.38 1.88 -12.22
N ILE A 374 8.26 2.72 -11.65
CA ILE A 374 9.66 2.41 -11.39
C ILE A 374 9.83 2.34 -9.87
N SER A 375 10.17 1.15 -9.34
CA SER A 375 10.33 0.93 -7.90
C SER A 375 11.80 1.10 -7.49
N LEU A 376 12.13 2.12 -6.72
CA LEU A 376 13.51 2.42 -6.27
C LEU A 376 13.91 1.57 -5.04
N VAL A 377 13.72 0.25 -5.14
CA VAL A 377 13.97 -0.69 -4.03
C VAL A 377 15.36 -1.33 -4.05
N ALA A 378 15.99 -1.44 -5.23
CA ALA A 378 17.33 -1.98 -5.39
C ALA A 378 18.40 -1.14 -4.66
N PRO A 379 19.63 -1.64 -4.46
CA PRO A 379 20.76 -0.83 -4.00
C PRO A 379 20.91 0.46 -4.82
N VAL A 380 21.44 1.52 -4.20
CA VAL A 380 21.50 2.86 -4.83
C VAL A 380 22.25 2.84 -6.17
N ASP A 381 23.36 2.11 -6.27
CA ASP A 381 24.16 2.05 -7.51
C ASP A 381 23.41 1.30 -8.62
N GLU A 382 22.62 0.28 -8.28
CA GLU A 382 21.76 -0.42 -9.24
C GLU A 382 20.60 0.48 -9.71
N CYS A 383 20.02 1.30 -8.81
CA CYS A 383 19.03 2.31 -9.17
C CYS A 383 19.61 3.38 -10.11
N VAL A 384 20.83 3.84 -9.86
CA VAL A 384 21.56 4.78 -10.72
C VAL A 384 21.83 4.16 -12.08
N GLN A 385 22.31 2.91 -12.12
CA GLN A 385 22.54 2.19 -13.38
C GLN A 385 21.24 2.02 -14.16
N ALA A 386 20.13 1.70 -13.50
CA ALA A 386 18.81 1.61 -14.14
C ALA A 386 18.40 2.94 -14.77
N ALA A 387 18.57 4.06 -14.03
CA ALA A 387 18.28 5.40 -14.53
C ALA A 387 19.13 5.76 -15.78
N GLN A 388 20.42 5.44 -15.76
CA GLN A 388 21.32 5.64 -16.91
C GLN A 388 20.88 4.85 -18.13
N ARG A 389 20.42 3.59 -17.95
CA ARG A 389 19.88 2.76 -19.05
C ARG A 389 18.58 3.33 -19.60
N ILE A 390 17.67 3.82 -18.78
CA ILE A 390 16.45 4.50 -19.22
C ILE A 390 16.81 5.76 -20.03
N ARG A 391 17.72 6.58 -19.52
CA ARG A 391 18.20 7.77 -20.23
C ARG A 391 18.79 7.41 -21.58
N HIS A 392 19.67 6.41 -21.65
CA HIS A 392 20.26 5.94 -22.92
C HIS A 392 19.20 5.43 -23.90
N PHE A 393 18.20 4.72 -23.41
CA PHE A 393 17.07 4.22 -24.22
C PHE A 393 16.25 5.36 -24.84
N LEU A 394 16.00 6.42 -24.09
CA LEU A 394 15.20 7.57 -24.53
C LEU A 394 15.98 8.62 -25.33
N SER A 395 17.31 8.57 -25.31
CA SER A 395 18.16 9.50 -26.08
C SER A 395 18.46 8.98 -27.51
N LYS A 396 17.96 7.82 -27.90
CA LYS A 396 18.05 7.26 -29.24
C LYS A 396 16.83 7.62 -30.08
#